data_6d35ec1767b534e6ec009eb51fa195f4
#
_entry.id   6d35ec1767b534e6ec009eb51fa195f4
#
_cell.length_a   1.000
_cell.length_b   1.000
_cell.length_c   1.000
_cell.angle_alpha   90.00
_cell.angle_beta   90.00
_cell.angle_gamma   90.00
#
_symmetry.space_group_name_H-M   'P 1'
#
loop_
_entity.id
_entity.type
_entity.pdbx_description
1 polymer ?
#
loop_
_entity_poly.entity_id
_entity_poly.type
_entity_poly.pdbx_seq_one_letter_code
_entity_poly.pdbx_strand_id
1 'polypeptide(L)'
;MKLPEARKKISSTPRHRAATALIWFVIFLIGSVVSGFFHFKSIDDQETQRQLRLASLERRGTEFIENRRWQEASAIFDEIETLIPGSELTKFGRRSIKAGMNEEQNQFIGYWTGQAMAELEADRLDEAATAAQRVLEKFPAEPESTKILNRIAQSRANQARITAITAARKQLDDGQLEAAIDAARKLLLTDPNDNDAKAILEDASAKLVKQVADHAMATSLLNRAIASDKGEFDQQALDWLREAASLAPGDPEIAKRLEAMASYARTLRVPGDFATPAEALASARARDRIVLTEAIWKGPLIINVAVDLQGAGFEKTIVECPAADGSAITISPDGKGARITGITFRHESFLAVGADRFSAALVRGGTATFTDCHFENASGHGLAVIENGQATANRCRFSGNGWNGAAAIGKGCKLEVRESEAFENFEHGIETWDDAAAILVNNRCERNTRNGIHVDNGAFAADIQGNQLIANREFGIVLDSASSGKISGNTLRNNLLGGLVIRAAAANISVKVNQITLNQGPGLILEKGLDAASYSENTIKKNTAPNILTNAVLTHE
;
A
#
# COMPACT_ATOMS: atom_id res chain seq x y z
N MET A 1 -7.52 24.03 30.12
CA MET A 1 -8.84 23.40 30.10
C MET A 1 -8.64 21.92 30.38
N LYS A 2 -8.98 21.47 31.56
CA LYS A 2 -8.68 20.12 32.08
C LYS A 2 -9.73 19.13 31.58
N LEU A 3 -9.31 18.08 30.92
CA LEU A 3 -10.15 16.91 30.64
C LEU A 3 -10.18 16.00 31.88
N PRO A 4 -11.33 15.42 32.24
CA PRO A 4 -11.43 14.56 33.42
C PRO A 4 -11.04 13.12 33.10
N GLU A 5 -10.23 12.57 33.99
CA GLU A 5 -9.90 11.15 34.03
C GLU A 5 -11.14 10.29 34.29
N ALA A 6 -11.48 9.43 33.37
CA ALA A 6 -12.47 8.39 33.58
C ALA A 6 -11.83 7.21 34.32
N ARG A 7 -11.96 7.22 35.65
CA ARG A 7 -11.73 6.01 36.46
C ARG A 7 -12.77 4.94 36.07
N LYS A 8 -12.34 3.92 35.39
CA LYS A 8 -13.11 2.68 35.28
C LYS A 8 -13.17 2.01 36.66
N LYS A 9 -14.34 2.06 37.26
CA LYS A 9 -14.69 1.20 38.40
C LYS A 9 -14.71 -0.24 37.91
N ILE A 10 -13.76 -1.04 38.38
CA ILE A 10 -13.86 -2.49 38.29
C ILE A 10 -14.98 -2.91 39.23
N SER A 11 -16.11 -3.30 38.69
CA SER A 11 -17.18 -3.92 39.47
C SER A 11 -16.70 -5.31 39.91
N SER A 12 -16.33 -5.45 41.16
CA SER A 12 -16.14 -6.75 41.78
C SER A 12 -17.45 -7.52 41.75
N THR A 13 -17.49 -8.57 40.95
CA THR A 13 -18.64 -9.45 40.86
C THR A 13 -18.97 -10.08 42.22
N PRO A 14 -20.26 -10.25 42.59
CA PRO A 14 -20.69 -10.72 43.92
C PRO A 14 -20.41 -12.20 44.22
N ARG A 15 -19.65 -12.91 43.37
CA ARG A 15 -19.38 -14.35 43.55
C ARG A 15 -18.45 -14.69 44.71
N HIS A 16 -17.51 -13.81 45.09
CA HIS A 16 -16.62 -14.06 46.24
C HIS A 16 -17.32 -14.00 47.61
N ARG A 17 -18.45 -13.25 47.70
CA ARG A 17 -19.17 -13.19 48.98
C ARG A 17 -20.06 -14.42 49.25
N ALA A 18 -20.49 -15.11 48.20
CA ALA A 18 -21.32 -16.30 48.36
C ALA A 18 -20.54 -17.52 48.88
N ALA A 19 -19.31 -17.73 48.42
CA ALA A 19 -18.46 -18.82 48.88
C ALA A 19 -18.02 -18.65 50.35
N THR A 20 -17.64 -17.42 50.71
CA THR A 20 -17.27 -17.10 52.10
C THR A 20 -18.47 -17.15 53.04
N ALA A 21 -19.65 -16.71 52.62
CA ALA A 21 -20.87 -16.78 53.40
C ALA A 21 -21.33 -18.24 53.62
N LEU A 22 -21.13 -19.13 52.64
CA LEU A 22 -21.47 -20.55 52.77
C LEU A 22 -20.56 -21.25 53.79
N ILE A 23 -19.28 -20.93 53.81
CA ILE A 23 -18.32 -21.48 54.79
C ILE A 23 -18.68 -21.03 56.23
N TRP A 24 -19.01 -19.77 56.43
CA TRP A 24 -19.43 -19.25 57.74
C TRP A 24 -20.78 -19.80 58.20
N PHE A 25 -21.71 -20.02 57.28
CA PHE A 25 -23.02 -20.60 57.60
C PHE A 25 -22.89 -22.07 58.05
N VAL A 26 -21.95 -22.81 57.49
CA VAL A 26 -21.66 -24.21 57.86
C VAL A 26 -20.97 -24.28 59.20
N ILE A 27 -20.01 -23.41 59.50
CA ILE A 27 -19.35 -23.33 60.81
C ILE A 27 -20.39 -23.02 61.90
N PHE A 28 -21.38 -22.17 61.62
CA PHE A 28 -22.46 -21.87 62.56
C PHE A 28 -23.42 -23.05 62.78
N LEU A 29 -23.74 -23.84 61.77
CA LEU A 29 -24.59 -25.03 61.85
C LEU A 29 -23.92 -26.16 62.64
N ILE A 30 -22.62 -26.35 62.45
CA ILE A 30 -21.82 -27.36 63.17
C ILE A 30 -21.67 -26.95 64.64
N GLY A 31 -21.45 -25.70 64.95
CA GLY A 31 -21.40 -25.15 66.30
C GLY A 31 -22.72 -25.35 67.07
N SER A 32 -23.85 -25.25 66.37
CA SER A 32 -25.18 -25.44 66.98
C SER A 32 -25.51 -26.90 67.31
N VAL A 33 -25.00 -27.84 66.51
CA VAL A 33 -25.20 -29.25 66.72
C VAL A 33 -24.35 -29.76 67.92
N VAL A 34 -23.16 -29.21 68.09
CA VAL A 34 -22.26 -29.58 69.22
C VAL A 34 -22.77 -29.05 70.57
N SER A 35 -23.44 -27.88 70.59
CA SER A 35 -24.01 -27.25 71.78
C SER A 35 -25.23 -28.03 72.39
N GLY A 36 -25.98 -28.72 71.51
CA GLY A 36 -27.16 -29.50 71.95
C GLY A 36 -26.90 -30.80 72.64
N PHE A 37 -25.68 -31.31 72.59
CA PHE A 37 -25.37 -32.70 73.14
C PHE A 37 -24.74 -32.71 74.50
N PHE A 38 -24.48 -31.62 75.14
CA PHE A 38 -23.87 -31.50 76.46
C PHE A 38 -24.82 -31.77 77.64
N HIS A 39 -26.02 -32.27 77.42
CA HIS A 39 -27.03 -32.37 78.49
C HIS A 39 -27.54 -33.79 78.72
N PHE A 40 -26.82 -34.85 78.37
CA PHE A 40 -27.12 -36.22 78.88
C PHE A 40 -25.88 -36.87 79.44
N LYS A 41 -25.93 -37.00 80.72
CA LYS A 41 -24.93 -37.54 81.63
C LYS A 41 -24.83 -39.07 81.49
N SER A 42 -23.55 -39.53 81.40
CA SER A 42 -23.12 -40.95 81.66
C SER A 42 -23.56 -41.96 80.59
N ILE A 43 -22.75 -42.09 79.56
CA ILE A 43 -22.40 -43.41 79.02
C ILE A 43 -21.00 -43.29 78.43
N ASP A 44 -20.10 -44.08 78.96
CA ASP A 44 -18.84 -44.53 78.40
C ASP A 44 -17.79 -43.46 78.04
N ASP A 45 -16.67 -43.42 78.77
CA ASP A 45 -15.46 -42.65 78.50
C ASP A 45 -14.94 -42.82 77.04
N GLN A 46 -15.28 -43.90 76.38
CA GLN A 46 -14.91 -44.18 75.00
C GLN A 46 -15.71 -43.35 74.01
N GLU A 47 -16.98 -43.11 74.24
CA GLU A 47 -17.81 -42.30 73.32
C GLU A 47 -17.44 -40.79 73.42
N THR A 48 -17.14 -40.36 74.67
CA THR A 48 -16.64 -38.95 74.85
C THR A 48 -15.26 -38.78 74.23
N GLN A 49 -14.37 -39.73 74.31
CA GLN A 49 -13.07 -39.70 73.64
C GLN A 49 -13.22 -39.75 72.14
N ARG A 50 -14.15 -40.52 71.60
CA ARG A 50 -14.47 -40.64 70.21
C ARG A 50 -15.02 -39.27 69.66
N GLN A 51 -15.92 -38.66 70.44
CA GLN A 51 -16.48 -37.35 70.08
C GLN A 51 -15.42 -36.21 70.11
N LEU A 52 -14.55 -36.22 71.13
CA LEU A 52 -13.41 -35.30 71.22
C LEU A 52 -12.43 -35.49 70.05
N ARG A 53 -12.16 -36.71 69.68
CA ARG A 53 -11.31 -37.02 68.50
C ARG A 53 -11.97 -36.54 67.22
N LEU A 54 -13.27 -36.76 67.06
CA LEU A 54 -14.05 -36.32 65.90
C LEU A 54 -14.05 -34.82 65.77
N ALA A 55 -14.32 -34.10 66.87
CA ALA A 55 -14.29 -32.61 66.88
C ALA A 55 -12.88 -32.06 66.57
N SER A 56 -11.82 -32.76 67.03
CA SER A 56 -10.46 -32.35 66.68
C SER A 56 -10.12 -32.57 65.19
N LEU A 57 -10.59 -33.72 64.65
CA LEU A 57 -10.40 -33.99 63.19
C LEU A 57 -11.22 -33.02 62.32
N GLU A 58 -12.45 -32.75 62.73
CA GLU A 58 -13.31 -31.77 62.04
C GLU A 58 -12.65 -30.38 61.95
N ARG A 59 -12.17 -29.87 63.09
CA ARG A 59 -11.46 -28.61 63.15
C ARG A 59 -10.22 -28.63 62.27
N ARG A 60 -9.40 -29.71 62.34
CA ARG A 60 -8.21 -29.84 61.46
C ARG A 60 -8.58 -29.97 59.98
N GLY A 61 -9.63 -30.75 59.69
CA GLY A 61 -10.12 -30.89 58.32
C GLY A 61 -10.59 -29.56 57.74
N THR A 62 -11.33 -28.78 58.52
CA THR A 62 -11.79 -27.45 58.14
C THR A 62 -10.60 -26.49 57.98
N GLU A 63 -9.65 -26.49 58.93
CA GLU A 63 -8.42 -25.67 58.83
C GLU A 63 -7.60 -26.01 57.57
N PHE A 64 -7.50 -27.27 57.20
CA PHE A 64 -6.83 -27.67 55.95
C PHE A 64 -7.61 -27.20 54.70
N ILE A 65 -8.96 -27.22 54.72
CA ILE A 65 -9.78 -26.67 53.65
C ILE A 65 -9.55 -25.16 53.52
N GLU A 66 -9.60 -24.42 54.63
CA GLU A 66 -9.38 -22.96 54.66
C GLU A 66 -7.98 -22.58 54.12
N ASN A 67 -6.97 -23.38 54.48
CA ASN A 67 -5.60 -23.20 54.03
C ASN A 67 -5.30 -23.84 52.63
N ARG A 68 -6.33 -24.33 51.96
CA ARG A 68 -6.24 -24.97 50.62
C ARG A 68 -5.30 -26.18 50.56
N ARG A 69 -5.14 -26.86 51.70
CA ARG A 69 -4.33 -28.10 51.83
C ARG A 69 -5.20 -29.31 51.54
N TRP A 70 -5.58 -29.47 50.26
CA TRP A 70 -6.62 -30.41 49.84
C TRP A 70 -6.29 -31.88 50.15
N GLN A 71 -5.03 -32.28 49.98
CA GLN A 71 -4.60 -33.65 50.25
C GLN A 71 -4.70 -33.98 51.73
N GLU A 72 -4.22 -33.07 52.55
CA GLU A 72 -4.29 -33.23 54.01
C GLU A 72 -5.73 -33.16 54.53
N ALA A 73 -6.52 -32.25 53.95
CA ALA A 73 -7.95 -32.20 54.24
C ALA A 73 -8.65 -33.52 53.88
N SER A 74 -8.37 -34.07 52.69
CA SER A 74 -8.93 -35.38 52.27
C SER A 74 -8.56 -36.48 53.21
N ALA A 75 -7.29 -36.57 53.62
CA ALA A 75 -6.84 -37.58 54.57
C ALA A 75 -7.57 -37.51 55.94
N ILE A 76 -7.84 -36.27 56.41
CA ILE A 76 -8.62 -36.08 57.66
C ILE A 76 -10.08 -36.55 57.47
N PHE A 77 -10.72 -36.22 56.38
CA PHE A 77 -12.10 -36.65 56.13
C PHE A 77 -12.19 -38.12 55.81
N ASP A 78 -11.16 -38.75 55.26
CA ASP A 78 -11.07 -40.23 55.16
C ASP A 78 -10.90 -40.90 56.55
N GLU A 79 -10.15 -40.27 57.47
CA GLU A 79 -10.08 -40.73 58.87
C GLU A 79 -11.44 -40.59 59.59
N ILE A 80 -12.17 -39.46 59.33
CA ILE A 80 -13.54 -39.28 59.84
C ILE A 80 -14.47 -40.36 59.29
N GLU A 81 -14.37 -40.71 58.02
CA GLU A 81 -15.19 -41.72 57.36
C GLU A 81 -14.95 -43.12 57.98
N THR A 82 -13.71 -43.39 58.37
CA THR A 82 -13.42 -44.67 59.10
C THR A 82 -14.02 -44.74 60.51
N LEU A 83 -14.16 -43.56 61.17
CA LEU A 83 -14.77 -43.46 62.50
C LEU A 83 -16.31 -43.43 62.39
N ILE A 84 -16.89 -42.78 61.41
CA ILE A 84 -18.34 -42.70 61.18
C ILE A 84 -18.62 -42.87 59.67
N PRO A 85 -18.79 -44.11 59.21
CA PRO A 85 -19.08 -44.35 57.80
C PRO A 85 -20.39 -43.67 57.35
N GLY A 86 -20.32 -42.98 56.21
CA GLY A 86 -21.47 -42.31 55.66
C GLY A 86 -21.86 -40.97 56.30
N SER A 87 -20.98 -40.40 57.16
CA SER A 87 -21.29 -39.20 57.92
C SER A 87 -21.53 -38.00 56.97
N GLU A 88 -22.47 -37.16 57.37
CA GLU A 88 -22.75 -35.93 56.62
C GLU A 88 -21.55 -34.97 56.64
N LEU A 89 -20.74 -35.01 57.66
CA LEU A 89 -19.52 -34.23 57.78
C LEU A 89 -18.47 -34.64 56.76
N THR A 90 -18.24 -35.95 56.56
CA THR A 90 -17.36 -36.42 55.49
C THR A 90 -17.85 -36.08 54.12
N LYS A 91 -19.15 -36.23 53.86
CA LYS A 91 -19.78 -35.86 52.60
C LYS A 91 -19.61 -34.37 52.34
N PHE A 92 -19.81 -33.55 53.36
CA PHE A 92 -19.61 -32.10 53.30
C PHE A 92 -18.13 -31.75 53.01
N GLY A 93 -17.21 -32.30 53.83
CA GLY A 93 -15.78 -32.05 53.63
C GLY A 93 -15.28 -32.43 52.25
N ARG A 94 -15.67 -33.60 51.73
CA ARG A 94 -15.33 -34.04 50.38
C ARG A 94 -15.93 -33.13 49.29
N ARG A 95 -17.17 -32.62 49.50
CA ARG A 95 -17.77 -31.65 48.58
C ARG A 95 -17.00 -30.32 48.60
N SER A 96 -16.63 -29.83 49.78
CA SER A 96 -15.88 -28.58 49.94
C SER A 96 -14.48 -28.70 49.37
N ILE A 97 -13.77 -29.80 49.56
CA ILE A 97 -12.48 -30.08 48.93
C ILE A 97 -12.62 -30.09 47.42
N LYS A 98 -13.60 -30.84 46.90
CA LYS A 98 -13.86 -30.88 45.44
C LYS A 98 -14.20 -29.53 44.88
N ALA A 99 -15.03 -28.76 45.58
CA ALA A 99 -15.39 -27.40 45.17
C ALA A 99 -14.16 -26.47 45.15
N GLY A 100 -13.33 -26.49 46.20
CA GLY A 100 -12.12 -25.71 46.30
C GLY A 100 -11.08 -26.08 45.23
N MET A 101 -10.86 -27.38 45.03
CA MET A 101 -9.97 -27.86 43.95
C MET A 101 -10.48 -27.43 42.54
N ASN A 102 -11.79 -27.53 42.32
CA ASN A 102 -12.39 -27.06 41.07
C ASN A 102 -12.26 -25.54 40.91
N GLU A 103 -12.41 -24.78 41.99
CA GLU A 103 -12.23 -23.33 41.97
C GLU A 103 -10.78 -22.95 41.63
N GLU A 104 -9.79 -23.61 42.28
CA GLU A 104 -8.37 -23.39 41.95
C GLU A 104 -8.05 -23.78 40.50
N GLN A 105 -8.61 -24.92 40.06
CA GLN A 105 -8.48 -25.33 38.66
C GLN A 105 -9.04 -24.26 37.73
N ASN A 106 -10.26 -23.79 38.00
CA ASN A 106 -10.91 -22.78 37.18
C ASN A 106 -10.16 -21.43 37.20
N GLN A 107 -9.64 -21.04 38.37
CA GLN A 107 -8.80 -19.83 38.49
C GLN A 107 -7.50 -19.97 37.69
N PHE A 108 -6.82 -21.13 37.80
CA PHE A 108 -5.61 -21.39 37.03
C PHE A 108 -5.89 -21.37 35.50
N ILE A 109 -6.93 -22.09 35.08
CA ILE A 109 -7.35 -22.11 33.66
C ILE A 109 -7.73 -20.71 33.21
N GLY A 110 -8.62 -20.04 33.96
CA GLY A 110 -9.10 -18.69 33.59
C GLY A 110 -7.98 -17.64 33.50
N TYR A 111 -7.00 -17.70 34.43
CA TYR A 111 -5.85 -16.80 34.39
C TYR A 111 -5.00 -17.02 33.13
N TRP A 112 -4.57 -18.27 32.88
CA TRP A 112 -3.66 -18.55 31.78
C TRP A 112 -4.35 -18.50 30.40
N THR A 113 -5.62 -18.92 30.29
CA THR A 113 -6.39 -18.76 29.07
C THR A 113 -6.68 -17.28 28.80
N GLY A 114 -6.95 -16.48 29.84
CA GLY A 114 -7.10 -15.03 29.73
C GLY A 114 -5.82 -14.34 29.24
N GLN A 115 -4.68 -14.75 29.80
CA GLN A 115 -3.36 -14.28 29.32
C GLN A 115 -3.13 -14.69 27.87
N ALA A 116 -3.37 -15.96 27.53
CA ALA A 116 -3.20 -16.44 26.16
C ALA A 116 -4.06 -15.68 25.15
N MET A 117 -5.30 -15.36 25.52
CA MET A 117 -6.20 -14.55 24.69
C MET A 117 -5.69 -13.11 24.54
N ALA A 118 -5.27 -12.48 25.62
CA ALA A 118 -4.73 -11.12 25.60
C ALA A 118 -3.47 -11.02 24.74
N GLU A 119 -2.56 -12.00 24.87
CA GLU A 119 -1.35 -12.06 24.03
C GLU A 119 -1.68 -12.33 22.55
N LEU A 120 -2.69 -13.19 22.30
CA LEU A 120 -3.18 -13.45 20.94
C LEU A 120 -3.82 -12.21 20.31
N GLU A 121 -4.60 -11.43 21.06
CA GLU A 121 -5.17 -10.17 20.61
C GLU A 121 -4.11 -9.08 20.37
N ALA A 122 -3.01 -9.16 21.10
CA ALA A 122 -1.85 -8.29 20.93
C ALA A 122 -0.89 -8.76 19.80
N ASP A 123 -1.24 -9.84 19.09
CA ASP A 123 -0.44 -10.49 18.02
C ASP A 123 0.92 -11.04 18.53
N ARG A 124 1.04 -11.32 19.82
CA ARG A 124 2.20 -11.96 20.44
C ARG A 124 2.00 -13.47 20.50
N LEU A 125 2.16 -14.12 19.34
CA LEU A 125 1.78 -15.51 19.13
C LEU A 125 2.59 -16.52 19.96
N ASP A 126 3.86 -16.23 20.27
CA ASP A 126 4.73 -17.13 21.05
C ASP A 126 4.38 -17.09 22.54
N GLU A 127 4.12 -15.90 23.07
CA GLU A 127 3.65 -15.71 24.44
C GLU A 127 2.26 -16.31 24.64
N ALA A 128 1.36 -16.09 23.68
CA ALA A 128 0.03 -16.69 23.68
C ALA A 128 0.10 -18.22 23.67
N ALA A 129 0.95 -18.81 22.84
CA ALA A 129 1.16 -20.25 22.79
C ALA A 129 1.71 -20.79 24.10
N THR A 130 2.70 -20.10 24.68
CA THR A 130 3.29 -20.49 25.97
C THR A 130 2.26 -20.49 27.10
N ALA A 131 1.41 -19.44 27.14
CA ALA A 131 0.36 -19.35 28.15
C ALA A 131 -0.70 -20.45 27.98
N ALA A 132 -1.14 -20.75 26.77
CA ALA A 132 -2.09 -21.82 26.48
C ALA A 132 -1.51 -23.20 26.77
N GLN A 133 -0.23 -23.46 26.44
CA GLN A 133 0.47 -24.71 26.73
C GLN A 133 0.59 -24.98 28.20
N ARG A 134 0.83 -23.97 29.03
CA ARG A 134 0.86 -24.14 30.52
C ARG A 134 -0.44 -24.70 31.07
N VAL A 135 -1.58 -24.37 30.48
CA VAL A 135 -2.87 -24.97 30.86
C VAL A 135 -2.90 -26.44 30.46
N LEU A 136 -2.53 -26.75 29.21
CA LEU A 136 -2.58 -28.12 28.69
C LEU A 136 -1.56 -29.05 29.30
N GLU A 137 -0.43 -28.57 29.79
CA GLU A 137 0.52 -29.36 30.58
C GLU A 137 -0.12 -29.90 31.85
N LYS A 138 -0.98 -29.14 32.51
CA LYS A 138 -1.66 -29.50 33.73
C LYS A 138 -3.04 -30.12 33.49
N PHE A 139 -3.73 -29.66 32.43
CA PHE A 139 -5.08 -30.08 32.05
C PHE A 139 -5.12 -30.38 30.53
N PRO A 140 -4.64 -31.55 30.11
CA PRO A 140 -4.46 -31.86 28.67
C PRO A 140 -5.74 -31.84 27.82
N ALA A 141 -6.91 -31.95 28.45
CA ALA A 141 -8.21 -31.97 27.78
C ALA A 141 -8.93 -30.61 27.84
N GLU A 142 -8.23 -29.53 28.23
CA GLU A 142 -8.87 -28.21 28.33
C GLU A 142 -9.18 -27.66 26.93
N PRO A 143 -10.49 -27.41 26.60
CA PRO A 143 -10.90 -27.12 25.23
C PRO A 143 -10.55 -25.71 24.77
N GLU A 144 -10.58 -24.70 25.65
CA GLU A 144 -10.34 -23.30 25.26
C GLU A 144 -8.86 -23.08 24.92
N SER A 145 -7.94 -23.66 25.72
CA SER A 145 -6.51 -23.59 25.41
C SER A 145 -6.17 -24.31 24.10
N THR A 146 -6.85 -25.41 23.81
CA THR A 146 -6.72 -26.12 22.53
C THR A 146 -7.22 -25.25 21.38
N LYS A 147 -8.35 -24.55 21.55
CA LYS A 147 -8.88 -23.61 20.55
C LYS A 147 -7.92 -22.44 20.31
N ILE A 148 -7.33 -21.90 21.39
CA ILE A 148 -6.36 -20.81 21.30
C ILE A 148 -5.13 -21.28 20.48
N LEU A 149 -4.57 -22.45 20.77
CA LEU A 149 -3.44 -23.00 20.01
C LEU A 149 -3.79 -23.23 18.53
N ASN A 150 -5.00 -23.69 18.24
CA ASN A 150 -5.45 -23.83 16.86
C ASN A 150 -5.56 -22.47 16.16
N ARG A 151 -6.06 -21.44 16.85
CA ARG A 151 -6.09 -20.06 16.31
C ARG A 151 -4.68 -19.51 16.08
N ILE A 152 -3.76 -19.76 17.00
CA ILE A 152 -2.34 -19.38 16.85
C ILE A 152 -1.73 -20.09 15.64
N ALA A 153 -1.97 -21.39 15.49
CA ALA A 153 -1.49 -22.15 14.33
C ALA A 153 -2.04 -21.60 13.02
N GLN A 154 -3.33 -21.25 12.99
CA GLN A 154 -3.95 -20.59 11.85
C GLN A 154 -3.36 -19.21 11.58
N SER A 155 -3.13 -18.39 12.62
CA SER A 155 -2.49 -17.07 12.48
C SER A 155 -1.07 -17.18 11.94
N ARG A 156 -0.27 -18.10 12.47
CA ARG A 156 1.10 -18.37 11.98
C ARG A 156 1.11 -18.84 10.51
N ALA A 157 0.21 -19.75 10.17
CA ALA A 157 0.06 -20.23 8.80
C ALA A 157 -0.34 -19.10 7.86
N ASN A 158 -1.28 -18.24 8.28
CA ASN A 158 -1.69 -17.08 7.50
C ASN A 158 -0.56 -16.05 7.37
N GLN A 159 0.20 -15.81 8.43
CA GLN A 159 1.34 -14.88 8.42
C GLN A 159 2.48 -15.40 7.52
N ALA A 160 2.76 -16.70 7.57
CA ALA A 160 3.71 -17.35 6.66
C ALA A 160 3.24 -17.27 5.21
N ARG A 161 1.93 -17.49 4.96
CA ARG A 161 1.33 -17.32 3.64
C ARG A 161 1.48 -15.87 3.14
N ILE A 162 1.11 -14.87 3.96
CA ILE A 162 1.21 -13.46 3.60
C ILE A 162 2.67 -13.09 3.27
N THR A 163 3.62 -13.56 4.08
CA THR A 163 5.05 -13.33 3.84
C THR A 163 5.50 -13.95 2.51
N ALA A 164 5.08 -15.18 2.23
CA ALA A 164 5.41 -15.86 0.99
C ALA A 164 4.76 -15.21 -0.24
N ILE A 165 3.50 -14.77 -0.13
CA ILE A 165 2.81 -14.00 -1.19
C ILE A 165 3.53 -12.66 -1.44
N THR A 166 3.90 -11.96 -0.36
CA THR A 166 4.61 -10.67 -0.47
C THR A 166 5.97 -10.87 -1.15
N ALA A 167 6.70 -11.93 -0.79
CA ALA A 167 7.97 -12.26 -1.43
C ALA A 167 7.79 -12.62 -2.92
N ALA A 168 6.76 -13.41 -3.25
CA ALA A 168 6.46 -13.78 -4.63
C ALA A 168 6.02 -12.55 -5.47
N ARG A 169 5.22 -11.65 -4.89
CA ARG A 169 4.87 -10.38 -5.54
C ARG A 169 6.09 -9.50 -5.77
N LYS A 170 6.96 -9.40 -4.77
CA LYS A 170 8.21 -8.66 -4.93
C LYS A 170 9.07 -9.24 -6.05
N GLN A 171 9.22 -10.55 -6.13
CA GLN A 171 9.93 -11.19 -7.25
C GLN A 171 9.30 -10.85 -8.60
N LEU A 172 7.96 -10.84 -8.67
CA LEU A 172 7.22 -10.45 -9.86
C LEU A 172 7.46 -8.97 -10.22
N ASP A 173 7.43 -8.08 -9.23
CA ASP A 173 7.67 -6.64 -9.42
C ASP A 173 9.14 -6.34 -9.78
N ASP A 174 10.07 -7.09 -9.22
CA ASP A 174 11.51 -7.03 -9.54
C ASP A 174 11.84 -7.68 -10.91
N GLY A 175 10.84 -8.21 -11.63
CA GLY A 175 11.01 -8.85 -12.94
C GLY A 175 11.61 -10.26 -12.89
N GLN A 176 11.70 -10.87 -11.71
CA GLN A 176 12.19 -12.24 -11.51
C GLN A 176 11.06 -13.25 -11.77
N LEU A 177 10.62 -13.32 -13.03
CA LEU A 177 9.37 -13.98 -13.41
C LEU A 177 9.37 -15.49 -13.12
N GLU A 178 10.46 -16.21 -13.43
CA GLU A 178 10.56 -17.63 -13.14
C GLU A 178 10.54 -17.90 -11.63
N ALA A 179 11.23 -17.08 -10.84
CA ALA A 179 11.22 -17.20 -9.39
C ALA A 179 9.83 -16.95 -8.80
N ALA A 180 9.11 -15.95 -9.33
CA ALA A 180 7.72 -15.66 -8.93
C ALA A 180 6.77 -16.82 -9.30
N ILE A 181 6.93 -17.43 -10.49
CA ILE A 181 6.18 -18.61 -10.92
C ILE A 181 6.42 -19.78 -9.97
N ASP A 182 7.67 -20.05 -9.64
CA ASP A 182 8.04 -21.16 -8.75
C ASP A 182 7.54 -20.91 -7.32
N ALA A 183 7.62 -19.68 -6.82
CA ALA A 183 7.06 -19.31 -5.53
C ALA A 183 5.54 -19.48 -5.49
N ALA A 184 4.83 -19.00 -6.52
CA ALA A 184 3.39 -19.15 -6.64
C ALA A 184 2.97 -20.63 -6.75
N ARG A 185 3.68 -21.45 -7.51
CA ARG A 185 3.44 -22.90 -7.60
C ARG A 185 3.61 -23.58 -6.25
N LYS A 186 4.64 -23.24 -5.46
CA LYS A 186 4.84 -23.78 -4.11
C LYS A 186 3.67 -23.43 -3.18
N LEU A 187 3.15 -22.22 -3.26
CA LEU A 187 1.96 -21.82 -2.50
C LEU A 187 0.72 -22.64 -2.92
N LEU A 188 0.51 -22.84 -4.23
CA LEU A 188 -0.60 -23.63 -4.75
C LEU A 188 -0.50 -25.13 -4.45
N LEU A 189 0.69 -25.66 -4.18
CA LEU A 189 0.86 -27.02 -3.65
C LEU A 189 0.31 -27.13 -2.21
N THR A 190 0.35 -26.04 -1.43
CA THR A 190 -0.17 -26.01 -0.07
C THR A 190 -1.67 -25.72 -0.04
N ASP A 191 -2.12 -24.76 -0.84
CA ASP A 191 -3.53 -24.42 -1.03
C ASP A 191 -3.83 -24.21 -2.53
N PRO A 192 -4.42 -25.21 -3.19
CA PRO A 192 -4.79 -25.11 -4.61
C PRO A 192 -5.82 -24.02 -4.93
N ASN A 193 -6.50 -23.48 -3.93
CA ASN A 193 -7.49 -22.43 -4.08
C ASN A 193 -6.99 -21.04 -3.72
N ASP A 194 -5.71 -20.88 -3.40
CA ASP A 194 -5.12 -19.58 -3.10
C ASP A 194 -5.20 -18.64 -4.30
N ASN A 195 -6.13 -17.68 -4.22
CA ASN A 195 -6.38 -16.74 -5.32
C ASN A 195 -5.21 -15.77 -5.54
N ASP A 196 -4.49 -15.39 -4.49
CA ASP A 196 -3.32 -14.52 -4.62
C ASP A 196 -2.19 -15.24 -5.37
N ALA A 197 -1.94 -16.51 -5.01
CA ALA A 197 -0.93 -17.32 -5.69
C ALA A 197 -1.31 -17.59 -7.16
N LYS A 198 -2.62 -17.83 -7.45
CA LYS A 198 -3.11 -17.96 -8.83
C LYS A 198 -2.88 -16.69 -9.63
N ALA A 199 -3.21 -15.53 -9.06
CA ALA A 199 -3.03 -14.24 -9.72
C ALA A 199 -1.55 -13.95 -10.00
N ILE A 200 -0.64 -14.25 -9.05
CA ILE A 200 0.80 -14.12 -9.27
C ILE A 200 1.29 -15.06 -10.37
N LEU A 201 0.86 -16.33 -10.35
CA LEU A 201 1.23 -17.32 -11.35
C LEU A 201 0.77 -16.91 -12.75
N GLU A 202 -0.47 -16.44 -12.86
CA GLU A 202 -1.05 -15.98 -14.13
C GLU A 202 -0.31 -14.74 -14.65
N ASP A 203 -0.13 -13.72 -13.80
CA ASP A 203 0.56 -12.47 -14.19
C ASP A 203 2.03 -12.73 -14.54
N ALA A 204 2.77 -13.50 -13.70
CA ALA A 204 4.15 -13.85 -13.98
C ALA A 204 4.30 -14.68 -15.26
N SER A 205 3.40 -15.64 -15.48
CA SER A 205 3.42 -16.47 -16.69
C SER A 205 3.09 -15.65 -17.93
N ALA A 206 2.10 -14.77 -17.85
CA ALA A 206 1.74 -13.88 -18.95
C ALA A 206 2.90 -12.91 -19.28
N LYS A 207 3.54 -12.34 -18.26
CA LYS A 207 4.72 -11.46 -18.44
C LYS A 207 5.91 -12.24 -19.02
N LEU A 208 6.15 -13.46 -18.58
CA LEU A 208 7.23 -14.31 -19.12
C LEU A 208 6.99 -14.66 -20.59
N VAL A 209 5.77 -15.07 -20.94
CA VAL A 209 5.38 -15.33 -22.34
C VAL A 209 5.57 -14.08 -23.18
N LYS A 210 5.12 -12.93 -22.66
CA LYS A 210 5.34 -11.64 -23.33
C LYS A 210 6.82 -11.33 -23.47
N GLN A 211 7.61 -11.47 -22.43
CA GLN A 211 9.06 -11.21 -22.46
C GLN A 211 9.77 -12.08 -23.49
N VAL A 212 9.42 -13.36 -23.58
CA VAL A 212 9.97 -14.28 -24.58
C VAL A 212 9.55 -13.87 -25.99
N ALA A 213 8.29 -13.49 -26.18
CA ALA A 213 7.78 -13.01 -27.47
C ALA A 213 8.45 -11.69 -27.87
N ASP A 214 8.57 -10.75 -26.93
CA ASP A 214 9.23 -9.46 -27.12
C ASP A 214 10.70 -9.65 -27.49
N HIS A 215 11.42 -10.55 -26.82
CA HIS A 215 12.82 -10.87 -27.15
C HIS A 215 12.97 -11.51 -28.53
N ALA A 216 12.08 -12.44 -28.89
CA ALA A 216 12.08 -13.05 -30.22
C ALA A 216 11.81 -12.01 -31.33
N MET A 217 10.86 -11.11 -31.10
CA MET A 217 10.57 -10.01 -32.01
C MET A 217 11.75 -9.04 -32.12
N ALA A 218 12.35 -8.66 -30.97
CA ALA A 218 13.54 -7.81 -30.95
C ALA A 218 14.69 -8.41 -31.76
N THR A 219 14.94 -9.70 -31.62
CA THR A 219 15.95 -10.44 -32.41
C THR A 219 15.63 -10.43 -33.89
N SER A 220 14.37 -10.63 -34.27
CA SER A 220 13.93 -10.55 -35.66
C SER A 220 14.18 -9.18 -36.27
N LEU A 221 13.81 -8.12 -35.54
CA LEU A 221 14.00 -6.72 -35.95
C LEU A 221 15.49 -6.38 -36.07
N LEU A 222 16.32 -6.82 -35.13
CA LEU A 222 17.77 -6.66 -35.17
C LEU A 222 18.36 -7.31 -36.43
N ASN A 223 17.98 -8.53 -36.74
CA ASN A 223 18.45 -9.24 -37.92
C ASN A 223 18.05 -8.54 -39.21
N ARG A 224 16.83 -7.99 -39.28
CA ARG A 224 16.38 -7.18 -40.42
C ARG A 224 17.20 -5.91 -40.57
N ALA A 225 17.47 -5.21 -39.46
CA ALA A 225 18.31 -4.02 -39.47
C ALA A 225 19.74 -4.30 -39.91
N ILE A 226 20.31 -5.42 -39.45
CA ILE A 226 21.66 -5.88 -39.87
C ILE A 226 21.66 -6.21 -41.37
N ALA A 227 20.65 -6.89 -41.88
CA ALA A 227 20.55 -7.27 -43.29
C ALA A 227 20.40 -6.06 -44.24
N SER A 228 19.80 -4.95 -43.75
CA SER A 228 19.66 -3.73 -44.53
C SER A 228 20.84 -2.77 -44.42
N ASP A 229 21.75 -3.00 -43.45
CA ASP A 229 22.91 -2.12 -43.20
C ASP A 229 23.91 -2.15 -44.35
N LYS A 230 23.90 -1.11 -45.15
CA LYS A 230 24.85 -0.91 -46.27
C LYS A 230 25.94 0.12 -45.92
N GLY A 231 26.12 0.43 -44.65
CA GLY A 231 27.04 1.50 -44.21
C GLY A 231 26.51 2.90 -44.44
N GLU A 232 25.26 3.01 -44.89
CA GLU A 232 24.54 4.27 -45.08
C GLU A 232 23.32 4.29 -44.17
N PHE A 233 22.87 5.50 -43.88
CA PHE A 233 21.72 5.71 -43.06
C PHE A 233 20.44 5.11 -43.70
N ASP A 234 19.80 4.19 -42.98
CA ASP A 234 18.50 3.61 -43.31
C ASP A 234 17.47 3.89 -42.24
N GLN A 235 16.42 4.68 -42.57
CA GLN A 235 15.32 5.01 -41.65
C GLN A 235 14.64 3.77 -41.12
N GLN A 236 14.39 2.81 -41.99
CA GLN A 236 13.68 1.62 -41.66
C GLN A 236 14.49 0.74 -40.70
N ALA A 237 15.80 0.62 -40.92
CA ALA A 237 16.70 -0.08 -40.04
C ALA A 237 16.73 0.51 -38.62
N LEU A 238 16.72 1.83 -38.52
CA LEU A 238 16.68 2.48 -37.20
C LEU A 238 15.32 2.31 -36.52
N ASP A 239 14.22 2.37 -37.25
CA ASP A 239 12.91 2.15 -36.66
C ASP A 239 12.81 0.70 -36.14
N TRP A 240 13.34 -0.28 -36.86
CA TRP A 240 13.49 -1.64 -36.38
C TRP A 240 14.39 -1.75 -35.15
N LEU A 241 15.53 -1.06 -35.12
CA LEU A 241 16.42 -1.05 -33.95
C LEU A 241 15.80 -0.36 -32.73
N ARG A 242 15.03 0.69 -32.92
CA ARG A 242 14.29 1.36 -31.84
C ARG A 242 13.20 0.46 -31.29
N GLU A 243 12.44 -0.16 -32.17
CA GLU A 243 11.42 -1.13 -31.76
C GLU A 243 12.08 -2.32 -31.04
N ALA A 244 13.18 -2.85 -31.58
CA ALA A 244 13.96 -3.90 -30.91
C ALA A 244 14.45 -3.48 -29.53
N ALA A 245 14.98 -2.26 -29.40
CA ALA A 245 15.41 -1.71 -28.10
C ALA A 245 14.27 -1.50 -27.11
N SER A 246 13.08 -1.22 -27.58
CA SER A 246 11.89 -1.11 -26.72
C SER A 246 11.41 -2.48 -26.21
N LEU A 247 11.59 -3.51 -27.02
CA LEU A 247 11.19 -4.89 -26.71
C LEU A 247 12.25 -5.64 -25.86
N ALA A 248 13.52 -5.31 -26.04
CA ALA A 248 14.64 -5.88 -25.28
C ALA A 248 15.56 -4.77 -24.72
N PRO A 249 15.10 -4.02 -23.71
CA PRO A 249 15.89 -2.97 -23.12
C PRO A 249 17.12 -3.54 -22.42
N GLY A 250 18.31 -3.02 -22.79
CA GLY A 250 19.59 -3.49 -22.23
C GLY A 250 20.32 -4.53 -23.09
N ASP A 251 19.78 -4.93 -24.25
CA ASP A 251 20.52 -5.76 -25.20
C ASP A 251 21.70 -4.98 -25.77
N PRO A 252 22.96 -5.44 -25.54
CA PRO A 252 24.15 -4.69 -25.93
C PRO A 252 24.37 -4.62 -27.43
N GLU A 253 23.93 -5.64 -28.19
CA GLU A 253 24.07 -5.62 -29.64
C GLU A 253 23.07 -4.67 -30.29
N ILE A 254 21.83 -4.65 -29.80
CA ILE A 254 20.81 -3.68 -30.24
C ILE A 254 21.28 -2.25 -29.92
N ALA A 255 21.77 -2.02 -28.68
CA ALA A 255 22.26 -0.72 -28.28
C ALA A 255 23.44 -0.26 -29.16
N LYS A 256 24.40 -1.15 -29.43
CA LYS A 256 25.55 -0.89 -30.30
C LYS A 256 25.12 -0.57 -31.74
N ARG A 257 24.17 -1.31 -32.29
CA ARG A 257 23.65 -1.08 -33.64
C ARG A 257 22.85 0.21 -33.73
N LEU A 258 22.08 0.50 -32.71
CA LEU A 258 21.34 1.75 -32.60
C LEU A 258 22.27 2.96 -32.55
N GLU A 259 23.36 2.86 -31.77
CA GLU A 259 24.41 3.90 -31.71
C GLU A 259 25.14 4.06 -33.04
N ALA A 260 25.53 2.95 -33.67
CA ALA A 260 26.17 2.97 -34.97
C ALA A 260 25.26 3.62 -36.03
N MET A 261 23.98 3.27 -36.07
CA MET A 261 23.00 3.82 -37.00
C MET A 261 22.75 5.32 -36.71
N ALA A 262 22.74 5.71 -35.42
CA ALA A 262 22.65 7.12 -35.02
C ALA A 262 23.88 7.94 -35.44
N SER A 263 25.03 7.32 -35.59
CA SER A 263 26.26 7.99 -36.00
C SER A 263 26.24 8.47 -37.47
N TYR A 264 25.31 7.96 -38.27
CA TYR A 264 25.10 8.47 -39.64
C TYR A 264 24.29 9.78 -39.70
N ALA A 265 23.74 10.22 -38.59
CA ALA A 265 23.07 11.51 -38.51
C ALA A 265 24.09 12.65 -38.44
N ARG A 266 23.80 13.78 -39.12
CA ARG A 266 24.64 14.98 -38.99
C ARG A 266 24.54 15.51 -37.57
N THR A 267 25.65 15.99 -37.04
CA THR A 267 25.64 16.78 -35.81
C THR A 267 25.74 18.27 -36.16
N LEU A 268 24.67 19.01 -35.88
CA LEU A 268 24.58 20.45 -36.06
C LEU A 268 24.84 21.14 -34.72
N ARG A 269 25.91 21.91 -34.65
CA ARG A 269 26.32 22.59 -33.40
C ARG A 269 25.80 24.00 -33.34
N VAL A 270 25.30 24.38 -32.19
CA VAL A 270 24.83 25.76 -31.93
C VAL A 270 25.44 26.25 -30.60
N PRO A 271 26.27 27.29 -30.61
CA PRO A 271 26.83 27.97 -31.77
C PRO A 271 27.92 27.12 -32.42
N GLY A 272 28.22 27.39 -33.67
CA GLY A 272 29.25 26.70 -34.44
C GLY A 272 28.84 26.58 -35.91
N ASP A 273 28.05 25.55 -36.22
CA ASP A 273 27.51 25.37 -37.57
C ASP A 273 26.36 26.35 -37.87
N PHE A 274 25.61 26.76 -36.82
CA PHE A 274 24.51 27.74 -36.87
C PHE A 274 24.64 28.71 -35.69
N ALA A 275 24.16 29.94 -35.91
CA ALA A 275 24.19 30.96 -34.87
C ALA A 275 23.07 30.73 -33.81
N THR A 276 21.92 30.22 -34.24
CA THR A 276 20.72 30.01 -33.40
C THR A 276 20.12 28.61 -33.53
N PRO A 277 19.41 28.11 -32.52
CA PRO A 277 18.70 26.84 -32.62
C PRO A 277 17.61 26.85 -33.71
N ALA A 278 16.97 28.01 -33.96
CA ALA A 278 15.96 28.15 -34.99
C ALA A 278 16.54 27.95 -36.39
N GLU A 279 17.72 28.52 -36.69
CA GLU A 279 18.43 28.30 -37.95
C GLU A 279 18.84 26.82 -38.13
N ALA A 280 19.36 26.20 -37.08
CA ALA A 280 19.71 24.77 -37.09
C ALA A 280 18.48 23.90 -37.38
N LEU A 281 17.34 24.16 -36.72
CA LEU A 281 16.08 23.46 -36.95
C LEU A 281 15.53 23.66 -38.35
N ALA A 282 15.62 24.87 -38.89
CA ALA A 282 15.19 25.19 -40.28
C ALA A 282 16.03 24.44 -41.34
N SER A 283 17.31 24.16 -41.04
CA SER A 283 18.23 23.40 -41.89
C SER A 283 18.23 21.89 -41.65
N ALA A 284 17.59 21.45 -40.57
CA ALA A 284 17.66 20.07 -40.13
C ALA A 284 16.92 19.13 -41.07
N ARG A 285 17.48 17.93 -41.22
CA ARG A 285 16.84 16.76 -41.82
C ARG A 285 16.44 15.79 -40.75
N ALA A 286 15.56 14.89 -41.10
CA ALA A 286 15.19 13.81 -40.17
C ALA A 286 16.45 13.13 -39.62
N ARG A 287 16.55 13.10 -38.27
CA ARG A 287 17.60 12.47 -37.44
C ARG A 287 18.88 13.24 -37.28
N ASP A 288 18.98 14.43 -37.84
CA ASP A 288 20.09 15.28 -37.45
C ASP A 288 20.08 15.48 -35.94
N ARG A 289 21.26 15.43 -35.37
CA ARG A 289 21.47 15.78 -33.97
C ARG A 289 21.80 17.26 -33.89
N ILE A 290 20.99 18.02 -33.20
CA ILE A 290 21.25 19.43 -32.91
C ILE A 290 21.78 19.54 -31.49
N VAL A 291 23.00 20.05 -31.35
CA VAL A 291 23.65 20.18 -30.03
C VAL A 291 23.72 21.66 -29.66
N LEU A 292 23.03 22.01 -28.59
CA LEU A 292 23.03 23.34 -28.00
C LEU A 292 24.06 23.39 -26.85
N THR A 293 24.89 24.40 -26.83
CA THR A 293 25.80 24.65 -25.72
C THR A 293 25.05 25.21 -24.50
N GLU A 294 25.77 25.39 -23.43
CA GLU A 294 25.33 26.10 -22.21
C GLU A 294 25.04 27.58 -22.57
N ALA A 295 23.78 27.94 -22.59
CA ALA A 295 23.30 29.31 -22.87
C ALA A 295 21.79 29.42 -22.64
N ILE A 296 21.31 30.66 -22.63
CA ILE A 296 19.90 31.00 -22.79
C ILE A 296 19.64 31.28 -24.25
N TRP A 297 18.90 30.40 -24.89
CA TRP A 297 18.52 30.50 -26.31
C TRP A 297 17.12 31.09 -26.47
N LYS A 298 16.93 31.88 -27.47
CA LYS A 298 15.63 32.48 -27.74
C LYS A 298 14.77 31.55 -28.59
N GLY A 299 13.55 31.32 -28.09
CA GLY A 299 12.45 30.71 -28.81
C GLY A 299 11.49 31.78 -29.40
N PRO A 300 10.35 31.36 -29.93
CA PRO A 300 9.86 29.98 -30.00
C PRO A 300 10.63 29.10 -30.99
N LEU A 301 10.83 27.83 -30.64
CA LEU A 301 11.39 26.83 -31.53
C LEU A 301 10.27 25.95 -32.11
N ILE A 302 10.36 25.62 -33.41
CA ILE A 302 9.40 24.72 -34.04
C ILE A 302 10.16 23.52 -34.62
N ILE A 303 9.78 22.34 -34.21
CA ILE A 303 10.31 21.08 -34.74
C ILE A 303 9.31 20.54 -35.78
N ASN A 304 9.68 20.65 -37.04
CA ASN A 304 8.91 20.18 -38.19
C ASN A 304 9.51 18.90 -38.82
N VAL A 305 10.53 18.35 -38.21
CA VAL A 305 11.22 17.13 -38.68
C VAL A 305 11.78 16.39 -37.47
N ALA A 306 11.79 15.07 -37.51
CA ALA A 306 12.30 14.25 -36.43
C ALA A 306 13.81 14.49 -36.22
N VAL A 307 14.16 15.25 -35.19
CA VAL A 307 15.55 15.57 -34.80
C VAL A 307 15.83 15.07 -33.39
N ASP A 308 17.12 14.94 -33.09
CA ASP A 308 17.64 14.73 -31.73
C ASP A 308 18.22 16.08 -31.24
N LEU A 309 17.43 16.83 -30.46
CA LEU A 309 17.81 18.14 -29.91
C LEU A 309 18.40 17.93 -28.51
N GLN A 310 19.68 18.21 -28.36
CA GLN A 310 20.44 17.97 -27.15
C GLN A 310 20.99 19.25 -26.54
N GLY A 311 20.68 19.53 -25.28
CA GLY A 311 21.32 20.55 -24.45
C GLY A 311 22.47 20.00 -23.64
N ALA A 312 23.21 20.91 -22.99
CA ALA A 312 24.29 20.58 -22.05
C ALA A 312 23.80 20.17 -20.65
N GLY A 313 22.50 20.03 -20.47
CA GLY A 313 21.80 19.78 -19.21
C GLY A 313 20.76 20.86 -18.95
N PHE A 314 19.62 20.49 -18.35
CA PHE A 314 18.51 21.43 -18.19
C PHE A 314 18.86 22.64 -17.28
N GLU A 315 19.83 22.52 -16.39
CA GLU A 315 20.30 23.66 -15.59
C GLU A 315 21.16 24.65 -16.40
N LYS A 316 21.64 24.24 -17.57
CA LYS A 316 22.66 24.94 -18.36
C LYS A 316 22.13 25.44 -19.70
N THR A 317 21.29 24.66 -20.34
CA THR A 317 20.70 25.01 -21.62
C THR A 317 19.24 25.34 -21.42
N ILE A 318 18.90 26.59 -21.67
CA ILE A 318 17.55 27.14 -21.50
C ILE A 318 17.04 27.67 -22.84
N VAL A 319 15.83 27.30 -23.19
CA VAL A 319 15.10 27.93 -24.32
C VAL A 319 13.95 28.70 -23.72
N GLU A 320 13.97 30.03 -23.97
CA GLU A 320 12.92 30.90 -23.45
C GLU A 320 12.35 31.81 -24.55
N CYS A 321 11.09 32.19 -24.41
CA CYS A 321 10.44 33.18 -25.24
C CYS A 321 9.48 34.04 -24.41
N PRO A 322 9.08 35.23 -24.90
CA PRO A 322 7.96 35.97 -24.35
C PRO A 322 6.69 35.11 -24.33
N ALA A 323 5.92 35.16 -23.25
CA ALA A 323 4.69 34.40 -23.16
C ALA A 323 3.66 34.71 -24.25
N ALA A 324 3.73 35.92 -24.84
CA ALA A 324 2.86 36.33 -25.94
C ALA A 324 3.22 35.68 -27.30
N ASP A 325 4.43 35.16 -27.44
CA ASP A 325 4.90 34.59 -28.71
C ASP A 325 4.53 33.09 -28.85
N GLY A 326 3.91 32.52 -27.85
CA GLY A 326 3.49 31.11 -27.83
C GLY A 326 4.37 30.22 -26.96
N SER A 327 4.46 28.96 -27.33
CA SER A 327 5.27 27.98 -26.57
C SER A 327 6.75 28.11 -26.91
N ALA A 328 7.64 27.99 -25.91
CA ALA A 328 9.09 28.05 -26.14
C ALA A 328 9.57 26.98 -27.13
N ILE A 329 8.89 25.83 -27.17
CA ILE A 329 9.08 24.80 -28.20
C ILE A 329 7.73 24.20 -28.61
N THR A 330 7.57 24.00 -29.92
CA THR A 330 6.41 23.30 -30.51
C THR A 330 6.89 22.16 -31.39
N ILE A 331 6.36 20.96 -31.16
CA ILE A 331 6.54 19.79 -32.02
C ILE A 331 5.29 19.67 -32.89
N SER A 332 5.47 19.90 -34.22
CA SER A 332 4.40 19.80 -35.21
C SER A 332 4.13 18.32 -35.58
N PRO A 333 3.07 18.02 -36.33
CA PRO A 333 2.82 16.68 -36.87
C PRO A 333 3.99 16.10 -37.67
N ASP A 334 4.71 16.94 -38.41
CA ASP A 334 5.89 16.53 -39.20
C ASP A 334 7.13 16.29 -38.33
N GLY A 335 7.16 16.86 -37.12
CA GLY A 335 8.18 16.61 -36.10
C GLY A 335 8.08 15.25 -35.39
N LYS A 336 7.24 14.36 -35.91
CA LYS A 336 6.98 13.05 -35.33
C LYS A 336 8.25 12.24 -35.11
N GLY A 337 8.50 11.87 -33.83
CA GLY A 337 9.68 11.12 -33.43
C GLY A 337 10.84 11.98 -32.94
N ALA A 338 10.61 13.27 -32.72
CA ALA A 338 11.60 14.18 -32.15
C ALA A 338 12.03 13.69 -30.74
N ARG A 339 13.33 13.86 -30.47
CA ARG A 339 13.92 13.57 -29.16
C ARG A 339 14.60 14.82 -28.62
N ILE A 340 14.28 15.14 -27.39
CA ILE A 340 14.76 16.36 -26.74
C ILE A 340 15.39 15.96 -25.40
N THR A 341 16.62 16.38 -25.16
CA THR A 341 17.35 15.98 -23.97
C THR A 341 18.07 17.16 -23.32
N GLY A 342 17.95 17.28 -21.98
CA GLY A 342 18.78 18.15 -21.18
C GLY A 342 18.55 19.65 -21.41
N ILE A 343 17.31 20.09 -21.57
CA ILE A 343 16.94 21.48 -21.88
C ILE A 343 15.83 21.95 -20.94
N THR A 344 15.94 23.19 -20.47
CA THR A 344 14.84 23.90 -19.82
C THR A 344 14.05 24.72 -20.88
N PHE A 345 12.74 24.59 -20.81
CA PHE A 345 11.79 25.41 -21.61
C PHE A 345 10.98 26.28 -20.66
N ARG A 346 10.93 27.58 -20.92
CA ARG A 346 10.21 28.54 -20.09
C ARG A 346 9.76 29.78 -20.85
N HIS A 347 8.88 30.55 -20.22
CA HIS A 347 8.61 31.94 -20.64
C HIS A 347 9.55 32.90 -19.91
N GLU A 348 9.91 34.01 -20.58
CA GLU A 348 10.75 35.08 -20.00
C GLU A 348 10.08 35.75 -18.81
N SER A 349 8.74 35.84 -18.82
CA SER A 349 7.94 36.31 -17.71
C SER A 349 6.65 35.49 -17.59
N PHE A 350 6.18 35.31 -16.38
CA PHE A 350 4.94 34.60 -16.08
C PHE A 350 3.67 35.35 -16.52
N LEU A 351 3.79 36.64 -16.79
CA LEU A 351 2.65 37.50 -17.15
C LEU A 351 2.17 37.21 -18.55
N ALA A 352 1.07 36.47 -18.65
CA ALA A 352 0.30 36.38 -19.89
C ALA A 352 -0.30 37.78 -20.20
N VAL A 353 -0.06 38.28 -21.38
CA VAL A 353 -0.73 39.49 -21.87
C VAL A 353 -2.08 39.07 -22.45
N GLY A 354 -3.16 39.39 -21.76
CA GLY A 354 -4.51 39.02 -22.20
C GLY A 354 -4.98 37.64 -21.67
N ALA A 355 -5.97 37.04 -22.33
CA ALA A 355 -6.57 35.76 -21.96
C ALA A 355 -5.79 34.54 -22.48
N ASP A 356 -4.89 34.74 -23.43
CA ASP A 356 -4.17 33.66 -24.07
C ASP A 356 -3.00 33.19 -23.19
N ARG A 357 -2.98 31.92 -22.91
CA ARG A 357 -1.91 31.28 -22.14
C ARG A 357 -1.31 30.15 -22.96
N PHE A 358 0.01 30.08 -22.98
CA PHE A 358 0.75 29.11 -23.76
C PHE A 358 1.59 28.19 -22.85
N SER A 359 1.80 26.97 -23.30
CA SER A 359 2.64 26.02 -22.61
C SER A 359 4.12 26.29 -22.86
N ALA A 360 5.02 25.92 -21.95
CA ALA A 360 6.45 25.98 -22.22
C ALA A 360 6.82 25.06 -23.40
N ALA A 361 6.24 23.86 -23.45
CA ALA A 361 6.35 22.96 -24.60
C ALA A 361 4.98 22.50 -25.08
N LEU A 362 4.80 22.39 -26.38
CA LEU A 362 3.58 21.96 -27.03
C LEU A 362 3.87 20.83 -28.02
N VAL A 363 3.20 19.69 -27.86
CA VAL A 363 3.20 18.60 -28.85
C VAL A 363 1.84 18.61 -29.54
N ARG A 364 1.83 19.05 -30.79
CA ARG A 364 0.62 19.22 -31.60
C ARG A 364 0.59 18.20 -32.73
N GLY A 365 -0.17 17.13 -32.58
CA GLY A 365 -0.33 16.11 -33.64
C GLY A 365 0.92 15.26 -33.93
N GLY A 366 2.07 15.63 -33.37
CA GLY A 366 3.34 14.92 -33.51
C GLY A 366 3.61 13.93 -32.38
N THR A 367 4.82 13.35 -32.37
CA THR A 367 5.32 12.57 -31.25
C THR A 367 6.67 13.10 -30.80
N ALA A 368 6.89 13.15 -29.47
CA ALA A 368 8.15 13.60 -28.90
C ALA A 368 8.53 12.80 -27.67
N THR A 369 9.83 12.62 -27.46
CA THR A 369 10.41 12.12 -26.23
C THR A 369 11.27 13.19 -25.60
N PHE A 370 10.95 13.55 -24.37
CA PHE A 370 11.72 14.46 -23.54
C PHE A 370 12.45 13.66 -22.47
N THR A 371 13.72 13.89 -22.32
CA THR A 371 14.54 13.20 -21.32
C THR A 371 15.40 14.22 -20.59
N ASP A 372 15.41 14.16 -19.25
CA ASP A 372 16.18 15.09 -18.41
C ASP A 372 15.90 16.57 -18.78
N CYS A 373 14.64 16.92 -19.02
CA CYS A 373 14.19 18.28 -19.36
C CYS A 373 13.46 18.93 -18.18
N HIS A 374 13.42 20.28 -18.21
CA HIS A 374 12.67 21.07 -17.26
C HIS A 374 11.69 22.00 -17.99
N PHE A 375 10.44 21.99 -17.57
CA PHE A 375 9.37 22.82 -18.08
C PHE A 375 8.91 23.75 -16.96
N GLU A 376 9.30 24.99 -17.01
CA GLU A 376 9.07 25.91 -15.89
C GLU A 376 8.48 27.24 -16.33
N ASN A 377 7.80 27.90 -15.39
CA ASN A 377 7.35 29.30 -15.55
C ASN A 377 6.56 29.56 -16.83
N ALA A 378 5.84 28.57 -17.35
CA ALA A 378 4.92 28.77 -18.46
C ALA A 378 3.71 29.59 -18.03
N SER A 379 3.16 30.43 -18.90
CA SER A 379 1.88 31.10 -18.63
C SER A 379 0.70 30.14 -18.60
N GLY A 380 0.79 29.01 -19.33
CA GLY A 380 -0.15 27.90 -19.33
C GLY A 380 0.47 26.64 -18.70
N HIS A 381 0.42 25.51 -19.39
CA HIS A 381 1.00 24.24 -18.94
C HIS A 381 2.52 24.20 -19.12
N GLY A 382 3.22 23.40 -18.33
CA GLY A 382 4.64 23.11 -18.60
C GLY A 382 4.79 22.35 -19.92
N LEU A 383 4.11 21.22 -20.07
CA LEU A 383 4.03 20.44 -21.32
C LEU A 383 2.56 20.21 -21.66
N ALA A 384 2.16 20.55 -22.88
CA ALA A 384 0.82 20.21 -23.38
C ALA A 384 0.92 19.28 -24.60
N VAL A 385 -0.01 18.32 -24.65
CA VAL A 385 -0.18 17.37 -25.75
C VAL A 385 -1.59 17.50 -26.30
N ILE A 386 -1.72 17.91 -27.54
CA ILE A 386 -3.01 18.20 -28.20
C ILE A 386 -3.08 17.59 -29.60
N GLU A 387 -4.27 17.54 -30.18
CA GLU A 387 -4.51 17.21 -31.59
C GLU A 387 -3.90 15.87 -32.04
N ASN A 388 -4.19 14.79 -31.26
CA ASN A 388 -3.63 13.44 -31.46
C ASN A 388 -2.10 13.35 -31.21
N GLY A 389 -1.51 14.34 -30.56
CA GLY A 389 -0.11 14.35 -30.19
C GLY A 389 0.22 13.23 -29.18
N GLN A 390 1.48 12.83 -29.14
CA GLN A 390 1.98 11.88 -28.15
C GLN A 390 3.30 12.36 -27.56
N ALA A 391 3.42 12.38 -26.25
CA ALA A 391 4.64 12.75 -25.57
C ALA A 391 5.03 11.71 -24.54
N THR A 392 6.32 11.42 -24.48
CA THR A 392 6.97 10.68 -23.39
C THR A 392 7.94 11.61 -22.68
N ALA A 393 7.80 11.76 -21.37
CA ALA A 393 8.69 12.56 -20.53
C ALA A 393 9.34 11.65 -19.47
N ASN A 394 10.66 11.49 -19.56
CA ASN A 394 11.44 10.66 -18.65
C ASN A 394 12.39 11.52 -17.82
N ARG A 395 12.39 11.39 -16.51
CA ARG A 395 13.23 12.14 -15.58
C ARG A 395 13.17 13.66 -15.82
N CYS A 396 11.96 14.13 -16.08
CA CYS A 396 11.69 15.55 -16.35
C CYS A 396 11.18 16.26 -15.09
N ARG A 397 11.26 17.59 -15.11
CA ARG A 397 10.69 18.47 -14.10
C ARG A 397 9.65 19.39 -14.71
N PHE A 398 8.58 19.61 -13.96
CA PHE A 398 7.48 20.50 -14.34
C PHE A 398 7.17 21.41 -13.14
N SER A 399 7.55 22.67 -13.18
CA SER A 399 7.42 23.51 -11.99
C SER A 399 7.01 24.96 -12.28
N GLY A 400 6.23 25.52 -11.36
CA GLY A 400 5.86 26.93 -11.40
C GLY A 400 5.06 27.35 -12.63
N ASN A 401 4.36 26.43 -13.30
CA ASN A 401 3.57 26.71 -14.49
C ASN A 401 2.20 27.26 -14.11
N GLY A 402 1.68 28.20 -14.89
CA GLY A 402 0.43 28.91 -14.62
C GLY A 402 -0.82 28.05 -14.66
N TRP A 403 -0.73 26.89 -15.26
CA TRP A 403 -1.70 25.80 -15.22
C TRP A 403 -1.04 24.53 -14.70
N ASN A 404 -1.23 23.42 -15.40
CA ASN A 404 -0.69 22.11 -14.99
C ASN A 404 0.80 21.97 -15.29
N GLY A 405 1.49 21.11 -14.54
CA GLY A 405 2.86 20.73 -14.90
C GLY A 405 2.92 20.06 -16.26
N ALA A 406 2.10 19.05 -16.50
CA ALA A 406 1.93 18.40 -17.80
C ALA A 406 0.47 18.09 -18.08
N ALA A 407 0.06 18.16 -19.34
CA ALA A 407 -1.32 17.93 -19.74
C ALA A 407 -1.44 17.18 -21.07
N ALA A 408 -2.42 16.27 -21.19
CA ALA A 408 -2.87 15.73 -22.45
C ALA A 408 -4.36 16.02 -22.65
N ILE A 409 -4.73 16.54 -23.79
CA ILE A 409 -6.05 17.11 -24.06
C ILE A 409 -6.59 16.58 -25.37
N GLY A 410 -7.72 15.91 -25.29
CA GLY A 410 -8.46 15.48 -26.46
C GLY A 410 -8.17 14.05 -26.90
N LYS A 411 -9.13 13.51 -27.61
CA LYS A 411 -9.09 12.14 -28.13
C LYS A 411 -7.84 11.88 -28.96
N GLY A 412 -7.21 10.72 -28.75
CA GLY A 412 -6.00 10.32 -29.48
C GLY A 412 -4.71 10.89 -28.91
N CYS A 413 -4.77 11.86 -27.98
CA CYS A 413 -3.60 12.37 -27.29
C CYS A 413 -3.12 11.34 -26.26
N LYS A 414 -1.79 11.20 -26.15
CA LYS A 414 -1.16 10.32 -25.18
C LYS A 414 -0.01 11.01 -24.47
N LEU A 415 -0.04 10.98 -23.14
CA LEU A 415 1.04 11.48 -22.30
C LEU A 415 1.60 10.35 -21.45
N GLU A 416 2.87 10.09 -21.59
CA GLU A 416 3.61 9.16 -20.76
C GLU A 416 4.64 9.93 -19.94
N VAL A 417 4.52 9.87 -18.60
CA VAL A 417 5.47 10.54 -17.68
C VAL A 417 6.04 9.49 -16.74
N ARG A 418 7.36 9.39 -16.72
CA ARG A 418 8.09 8.42 -15.90
C ARG A 418 9.19 9.09 -15.11
N GLU A 419 9.37 8.65 -13.87
CA GLU A 419 10.49 9.06 -13.00
C GLU A 419 10.68 10.57 -12.92
N SER A 420 9.58 11.32 -12.98
CA SER A 420 9.56 12.76 -13.15
C SER A 420 8.95 13.48 -11.95
N GLU A 421 9.19 14.78 -11.85
CA GLU A 421 8.70 15.62 -10.77
C GLU A 421 7.78 16.71 -11.32
N ALA A 422 6.57 16.86 -10.73
CA ALA A 422 5.64 17.95 -11.04
C ALA A 422 5.30 18.69 -9.74
N PHE A 423 5.82 19.90 -9.56
CA PHE A 423 5.73 20.60 -8.29
C PHE A 423 5.48 22.10 -8.45
N GLU A 424 4.76 22.64 -7.46
CA GLU A 424 4.50 24.07 -7.35
C GLU A 424 3.81 24.68 -8.59
N ASN A 425 3.06 23.87 -9.35
CA ASN A 425 2.24 24.36 -10.45
C ASN A 425 0.94 25.00 -9.90
N PHE A 426 0.41 25.97 -10.61
CA PHE A 426 -0.74 26.76 -10.16
C PHE A 426 -2.08 26.02 -10.31
N GLU A 427 -2.08 24.88 -10.98
CA GLU A 427 -3.19 23.94 -11.00
C GLU A 427 -2.72 22.55 -10.60
N HIS A 428 -2.89 21.55 -11.45
CA HIS A 428 -2.54 20.17 -11.17
C HIS A 428 -1.06 19.87 -11.46
N GLY A 429 -0.53 18.82 -10.83
CA GLY A 429 0.78 18.31 -11.24
C GLY A 429 0.73 17.75 -12.66
N ILE A 430 -0.16 16.79 -12.89
CA ILE A 430 -0.40 16.19 -14.22
C ILE A 430 -1.91 16.03 -14.41
N GLU A 431 -2.39 16.38 -15.59
CA GLU A 431 -3.81 16.28 -15.93
C GLU A 431 -4.03 15.66 -17.30
N THR A 432 -5.10 14.89 -17.45
CA THR A 432 -5.58 14.39 -18.73
C THR A 432 -7.08 14.51 -18.80
N TRP A 433 -7.61 15.01 -19.93
CA TRP A 433 -9.03 15.13 -20.14
C TRP A 433 -9.42 15.01 -21.61
N ASP A 434 -10.72 15.00 -21.92
CA ASP A 434 -11.29 14.89 -23.26
C ASP A 434 -10.81 13.64 -24.01
N ASP A 435 -11.00 12.46 -23.43
CA ASP A 435 -10.61 11.16 -23.99
C ASP A 435 -9.10 10.98 -24.25
N ALA A 436 -8.24 11.79 -23.65
CA ALA A 436 -6.79 11.59 -23.71
C ALA A 436 -6.33 10.41 -22.86
N ALA A 437 -5.16 9.86 -23.16
CA ALA A 437 -4.58 8.73 -22.42
C ALA A 437 -3.34 9.14 -21.62
N ALA A 438 -3.21 8.60 -20.39
CA ALA A 438 -2.04 8.78 -19.53
C ALA A 438 -1.40 7.48 -19.10
N ILE A 439 -0.06 7.44 -19.10
CA ILE A 439 0.76 6.45 -18.42
C ILE A 439 1.70 7.20 -17.47
N LEU A 440 1.46 7.10 -16.17
CA LEU A 440 2.16 7.88 -15.15
C LEU A 440 2.83 6.93 -14.15
N VAL A 441 4.14 6.77 -14.26
CA VAL A 441 4.86 5.74 -13.49
C VAL A 441 6.02 6.35 -12.71
N ASN A 442 6.06 6.08 -11.40
CA ASN A 442 7.14 6.49 -10.49
C ASN A 442 7.39 8.02 -10.46
N ASN A 443 6.35 8.82 -10.62
CA ASN A 443 6.46 10.27 -10.58
C ASN A 443 6.25 10.80 -9.16
N ARG A 444 6.76 12.00 -8.90
CA ARG A 444 6.51 12.78 -7.71
C ARG A 444 5.73 14.04 -8.06
N CYS A 445 4.47 14.12 -7.62
CA CYS A 445 3.65 15.34 -7.77
C CYS A 445 3.47 15.97 -6.39
N GLU A 446 4.04 17.17 -6.18
CA GLU A 446 4.01 17.76 -4.86
C GLU A 446 3.78 19.28 -4.88
N ARG A 447 3.14 19.77 -3.81
CA ARG A 447 2.89 21.22 -3.58
C ARG A 447 2.23 21.93 -4.76
N ASN A 448 1.48 21.22 -5.60
CA ASN A 448 0.66 21.85 -6.63
C ASN A 448 -0.57 22.50 -5.98
N THR A 449 -1.07 23.58 -6.60
CA THR A 449 -2.17 24.36 -6.01
C THR A 449 -3.50 23.63 -6.08
N ARG A 450 -3.66 22.69 -6.98
CA ARG A 450 -4.80 21.79 -7.04
C ARG A 450 -4.36 20.34 -6.74
N ASN A 451 -4.71 19.39 -7.59
CA ASN A 451 -4.44 17.97 -7.39
C ASN A 451 -3.02 17.58 -7.82
N GLY A 452 -2.52 16.47 -7.27
CA GLY A 452 -1.29 15.86 -7.78
C GLY A 452 -1.48 15.32 -9.19
N ILE A 453 -2.51 14.49 -9.39
CA ILE A 453 -2.94 13.95 -10.69
C ILE A 453 -4.46 14.12 -10.81
N HIS A 454 -4.90 14.58 -11.98
CA HIS A 454 -6.31 14.70 -12.33
C HIS A 454 -6.61 13.98 -13.65
N VAL A 455 -7.62 13.14 -13.68
CA VAL A 455 -8.10 12.43 -14.87
C VAL A 455 -9.58 12.70 -15.03
N ASP A 456 -9.96 13.38 -16.09
CA ASP A 456 -11.31 13.88 -16.29
C ASP A 456 -11.85 13.66 -17.71
N ASN A 457 -13.14 13.87 -17.87
CA ASN A 457 -13.90 13.93 -19.11
C ASN A 457 -13.59 12.79 -20.10
N GLY A 458 -13.76 11.54 -19.62
CA GLY A 458 -13.59 10.34 -20.45
C GLY A 458 -12.14 9.90 -20.66
N ALA A 459 -11.16 10.62 -20.12
CA ALA A 459 -9.76 10.29 -20.29
C ALA A 459 -9.41 8.89 -19.76
N PHE A 460 -8.40 8.28 -20.37
CA PHE A 460 -7.91 6.95 -19.98
C PHE A 460 -6.74 7.07 -19.02
N ALA A 461 -6.97 6.70 -17.76
CA ALA A 461 -5.88 6.51 -16.81
C ALA A 461 -5.26 5.12 -17.03
N ALA A 462 -4.59 4.93 -18.17
CA ALA A 462 -4.14 3.61 -18.62
C ALA A 462 -3.26 2.92 -17.57
N ASP A 463 -2.37 3.68 -16.94
CA ASP A 463 -1.50 3.16 -15.87
C ASP A 463 -0.99 4.30 -14.98
N ILE A 464 -1.42 4.34 -13.72
CA ILE A 464 -0.93 5.28 -12.71
C ILE A 464 -0.30 4.46 -11.59
N GLN A 465 1.02 4.23 -11.66
CA GLN A 465 1.71 3.30 -10.79
C GLN A 465 2.91 3.93 -10.07
N GLY A 466 3.08 3.58 -8.79
CA GLY A 466 4.27 3.92 -8.02
C GLY A 466 4.48 5.41 -7.79
N ASN A 467 3.47 6.26 -8.06
CA ASN A 467 3.62 7.71 -7.93
C ASN A 467 3.53 8.16 -6.47
N GLN A 468 4.20 9.25 -6.17
CA GLN A 468 4.16 9.94 -4.89
C GLN A 468 3.41 11.28 -5.03
N LEU A 469 2.24 11.37 -4.43
CA LEU A 469 1.35 12.54 -4.48
C LEU A 469 1.36 13.20 -3.09
N ILE A 470 2.16 14.24 -2.93
CA ILE A 470 2.54 14.73 -1.60
C ILE A 470 2.22 16.22 -1.45
N ALA A 471 1.53 16.58 -0.39
CA ALA A 471 1.33 17.96 0.03
C ALA A 471 0.71 18.87 -1.06
N ASN A 472 -0.11 18.31 -1.96
CA ASN A 472 -0.88 19.11 -2.90
C ASN A 472 -2.03 19.79 -2.14
N ARG A 473 -2.43 21.00 -2.59
CA ARG A 473 -3.44 21.79 -1.86
C ARG A 473 -4.86 21.26 -1.99
N GLU A 474 -5.12 20.36 -2.92
CA GLU A 474 -6.38 19.65 -3.00
C GLU A 474 -6.14 18.15 -2.71
N PHE A 475 -6.28 17.30 -3.67
CA PHE A 475 -6.18 15.85 -3.52
C PHE A 475 -4.89 15.29 -4.11
N GLY A 476 -4.53 14.08 -3.69
CA GLY A 476 -3.44 13.34 -4.33
C GLY A 476 -3.81 12.97 -5.76
N ILE A 477 -4.92 12.24 -5.94
CA ILE A 477 -5.46 11.83 -7.25
C ILE A 477 -6.97 12.11 -7.27
N VAL A 478 -7.45 12.63 -8.38
CA VAL A 478 -8.88 12.73 -8.69
C VAL A 478 -9.17 11.99 -9.99
N LEU A 479 -10.16 11.10 -9.94
CA LEU A 479 -10.69 10.36 -11.09
C LEU A 479 -12.14 10.77 -11.27
N ASP A 480 -12.38 11.72 -12.16
CA ASP A 480 -13.72 12.28 -12.35
C ASP A 480 -14.56 11.44 -13.31
N SER A 481 -14.12 11.28 -14.54
CA SER A 481 -14.84 10.51 -15.55
C SER A 481 -13.92 9.60 -16.35
N ALA A 482 -12.83 9.15 -15.73
CA ALA A 482 -11.87 8.26 -16.35
C ALA A 482 -12.53 6.94 -16.80
N SER A 483 -12.35 6.58 -18.06
CA SER A 483 -13.07 5.46 -18.69
C SER A 483 -12.44 4.10 -18.41
N SER A 484 -11.14 4.03 -18.17
CA SER A 484 -10.43 2.81 -17.84
C SER A 484 -9.04 3.09 -17.25
N GLY A 485 -8.46 2.12 -16.56
CA GLY A 485 -7.08 2.20 -16.10
C GLY A 485 -6.79 1.40 -14.85
N LYS A 486 -5.52 1.46 -14.43
CA LYS A 486 -5.00 0.81 -13.24
C LYS A 486 -4.27 1.83 -12.37
N ILE A 487 -4.72 1.97 -11.14
CA ILE A 487 -4.16 2.87 -10.14
C ILE A 487 -3.56 2.02 -9.03
N SER A 488 -2.24 1.85 -8.99
CA SER A 488 -1.62 0.90 -8.05
C SER A 488 -0.25 1.33 -7.53
N GLY A 489 0.05 0.94 -6.29
CA GLY A 489 1.35 1.20 -5.68
C GLY A 489 1.64 2.68 -5.40
N ASN A 490 0.65 3.58 -5.52
CA ASN A 490 0.87 5.00 -5.30
C ASN A 490 0.86 5.34 -3.81
N THR A 491 1.63 6.37 -3.45
CA THR A 491 1.67 6.94 -2.10
C THR A 491 1.03 8.33 -2.12
N LEU A 492 -0.12 8.49 -1.46
CA LEU A 492 -0.87 9.73 -1.37
C LEU A 492 -0.84 10.22 0.07
N ARG A 493 -0.10 11.29 0.33
CA ARG A 493 0.07 11.77 1.71
C ARG A 493 0.15 13.28 1.83
N ASN A 494 -0.27 13.78 2.99
CA ASN A 494 -0.20 15.19 3.37
C ASN A 494 -0.96 16.14 2.41
N ASN A 495 -1.85 15.63 1.55
CA ASN A 495 -2.66 16.46 0.69
C ASN A 495 -3.77 17.13 1.51
N LEU A 496 -4.10 18.38 1.19
CA LEU A 496 -4.90 19.23 2.07
C LEU A 496 -6.38 18.81 2.09
N LEU A 497 -6.98 18.51 0.94
CA LEU A 497 -8.41 18.15 0.88
C LEU A 497 -8.63 16.63 0.97
N GLY A 498 -7.62 15.81 0.68
CA GLY A 498 -7.71 14.35 0.80
C GLY A 498 -6.73 13.57 -0.07
N GLY A 499 -6.86 12.24 -0.01
CA GLY A 499 -5.97 11.35 -0.74
C GLY A 499 -6.45 11.09 -2.18
N LEU A 500 -7.44 10.23 -2.34
CA LEU A 500 -7.98 9.77 -3.62
C LEU A 500 -9.48 10.06 -3.70
N VAL A 501 -9.90 10.65 -4.79
CA VAL A 501 -11.32 10.85 -5.13
C VAL A 501 -11.67 9.95 -6.31
N ILE A 502 -12.76 9.20 -6.21
CA ILE A 502 -13.32 8.38 -7.29
C ILE A 502 -14.78 8.76 -7.48
N ARG A 503 -15.12 9.28 -8.65
CA ARG A 503 -16.49 9.56 -9.03
C ARG A 503 -17.16 8.32 -9.62
N ALA A 504 -18.48 8.27 -9.62
CA ALA A 504 -19.25 7.13 -10.11
C ALA A 504 -18.96 6.83 -11.59
N ALA A 505 -18.68 7.86 -12.40
CA ALA A 505 -18.27 7.72 -13.79
C ALA A 505 -16.92 6.99 -13.98
N ALA A 506 -16.08 6.93 -12.93
CA ALA A 506 -14.80 6.23 -12.91
C ALA A 506 -14.84 4.85 -12.22
N ALA A 507 -16.01 4.28 -12.03
CA ALA A 507 -16.22 3.04 -11.25
C ALA A 507 -15.53 1.79 -11.84
N ASN A 508 -15.24 1.78 -13.13
CA ASN A 508 -14.63 0.63 -13.82
C ASN A 508 -13.11 0.60 -13.77
N ILE A 509 -12.49 1.47 -12.95
CA ILE A 509 -11.03 1.57 -12.80
C ILE A 509 -10.57 0.64 -11.67
N SER A 510 -9.49 -0.11 -11.89
CA SER A 510 -8.84 -0.91 -10.84
C SER A 510 -8.00 -0.01 -9.94
N VAL A 511 -8.31 0.04 -8.64
CA VAL A 511 -7.60 0.85 -7.64
C VAL A 511 -7.15 -0.05 -6.50
N LYS A 512 -5.86 -0.43 -6.48
CA LYS A 512 -5.33 -1.44 -5.55
C LYS A 512 -3.93 -1.11 -5.04
N VAL A 513 -3.62 -1.59 -3.86
CA VAL A 513 -2.26 -1.54 -3.27
C VAL A 513 -1.71 -0.11 -3.12
N ASN A 514 -2.59 0.91 -3.04
CA ASN A 514 -2.16 2.27 -2.79
C ASN A 514 -2.02 2.54 -1.29
N GLN A 515 -1.08 3.41 -0.92
CA GLN A 515 -0.88 3.90 0.44
C GLN A 515 -1.45 5.31 0.56
N ILE A 516 -2.55 5.47 1.27
CA ILE A 516 -3.28 6.73 1.40
C ILE A 516 -3.27 7.14 2.88
N THR A 517 -2.34 8.01 3.24
CA THR A 517 -2.06 8.26 4.65
C THR A 517 -1.76 9.73 4.94
N LEU A 518 -2.09 10.17 6.15
CA LEU A 518 -1.71 11.50 6.66
C LEU A 518 -2.25 12.67 5.85
N ASN A 519 -3.31 12.48 5.05
CA ASN A 519 -3.96 13.58 4.37
C ASN A 519 -4.82 14.38 5.37
N GLN A 520 -4.97 15.69 5.15
CA GLN A 520 -5.74 16.55 6.05
C GLN A 520 -7.25 16.42 5.85
N GLY A 521 -7.69 15.86 4.73
CA GLY A 521 -9.06 15.44 4.47
C GLY A 521 -9.22 13.92 4.52
N PRO A 522 -10.32 13.37 3.96
CA PRO A 522 -10.54 11.93 3.84
C PRO A 522 -9.45 11.24 3.03
N GLY A 523 -9.11 9.99 3.41
CA GLY A 523 -8.15 9.20 2.64
C GLY A 523 -8.69 8.85 1.26
N LEU A 524 -9.87 8.23 1.22
CA LEU A 524 -10.60 7.87 0.01
C LEU A 524 -11.99 8.49 0.05
N ILE A 525 -12.34 9.17 -1.02
CA ILE A 525 -13.69 9.72 -1.23
C ILE A 525 -14.35 8.97 -2.37
N LEU A 526 -15.48 8.37 -2.08
CA LEU A 526 -16.31 7.66 -3.03
C LEU A 526 -17.63 8.39 -3.25
N GLU A 527 -17.95 8.70 -4.48
CA GLU A 527 -19.23 9.26 -4.86
C GLU A 527 -20.37 8.27 -4.57
N LYS A 528 -21.60 8.79 -4.44
CA LYS A 528 -22.79 7.99 -4.18
C LYS A 528 -22.96 6.88 -5.23
N GLY A 529 -23.15 5.65 -4.75
CA GLY A 529 -23.33 4.47 -5.60
C GLY A 529 -22.08 3.58 -5.74
N LEU A 530 -20.93 4.03 -5.23
CA LEU A 530 -19.71 3.21 -5.20
C LEU A 530 -19.60 2.42 -3.89
N ASP A 531 -19.17 1.16 -3.99
CA ASP A 531 -18.98 0.28 -2.85
C ASP A 531 -17.53 0.35 -2.32
N ALA A 532 -17.38 0.73 -1.05
CA ALA A 532 -16.07 0.80 -0.39
C ALA A 532 -15.33 -0.55 -0.35
N ALA A 533 -16.04 -1.67 -0.34
CA ALA A 533 -15.44 -3.01 -0.34
C ALA A 533 -14.60 -3.27 -1.61
N SER A 534 -14.99 -2.67 -2.73
CA SER A 534 -14.28 -2.76 -4.01
C SER A 534 -12.86 -2.16 -3.98
N TYR A 535 -12.56 -1.33 -2.95
CA TYR A 535 -11.28 -0.63 -2.79
C TYR A 535 -10.51 -1.09 -1.55
N SER A 536 -10.88 -2.23 -0.96
CA SER A 536 -10.34 -2.75 0.31
C SER A 536 -8.87 -3.15 0.27
N GLU A 537 -8.29 -3.40 -0.90
CA GLU A 537 -6.87 -3.75 -1.07
C GLU A 537 -5.91 -2.55 -0.87
N ASN A 538 -6.44 -1.34 -0.62
CA ASN A 538 -5.62 -0.17 -0.37
C ASN A 538 -5.35 0.02 1.12
N THR A 539 -4.16 0.52 1.47
CA THR A 539 -3.83 0.90 2.84
C THR A 539 -4.27 2.33 3.10
N ILE A 540 -5.40 2.52 3.78
CA ILE A 540 -5.99 3.83 4.07
C ILE A 540 -6.01 4.04 5.58
N LYS A 541 -5.15 4.91 6.11
CA LYS A 541 -5.04 5.14 7.56
C LYS A 541 -4.40 6.47 7.91
N LYS A 542 -4.66 6.92 9.14
CA LYS A 542 -4.06 8.15 9.71
C LYS A 542 -4.38 9.42 8.91
N ASN A 543 -5.50 9.47 8.20
CA ASN A 543 -6.02 10.70 7.61
C ASN A 543 -6.81 11.47 8.67
N THR A 544 -6.86 12.80 8.59
CA THR A 544 -7.47 13.63 9.64
C THR A 544 -9.00 13.54 9.66
N ALA A 545 -9.63 13.39 8.48
CA ALA A 545 -11.05 13.10 8.32
C ALA A 545 -11.26 11.57 8.20
N PRO A 546 -12.49 11.06 8.04
CA PRO A 546 -12.72 9.63 7.87
C PRO A 546 -11.76 9.03 6.83
N ASN A 547 -11.16 7.87 7.15
CA ASN A 547 -10.27 7.22 6.20
C ASN A 547 -10.96 6.96 4.86
N ILE A 548 -12.25 6.60 4.91
CA ILE A 548 -13.10 6.43 3.73
C ILE A 548 -14.38 7.24 3.94
N LEU A 549 -14.69 8.12 3.01
CA LEU A 549 -15.93 8.87 2.91
C LEU A 549 -16.74 8.32 1.74
N THR A 550 -17.89 7.72 2.04
CA THR A 550 -18.80 7.16 1.04
C THR A 550 -20.03 8.06 0.85
N ASN A 551 -20.74 7.87 -0.25
CA ASN A 551 -21.95 8.63 -0.60
C ASN A 551 -21.73 10.15 -0.68
N ALA A 552 -20.52 10.56 -1.00
CA ALA A 552 -20.22 11.97 -1.22
C ALA A 552 -21.07 12.51 -2.38
N VAL A 553 -21.60 13.72 -2.20
CA VAL A 553 -22.18 14.50 -3.29
C VAL A 553 -21.09 15.48 -3.71
N LEU A 554 -20.45 15.20 -4.82
CA LEU A 554 -19.35 15.99 -5.34
C LEU A 554 -19.90 16.93 -6.41
N THR A 555 -19.72 18.25 -6.22
CA THR A 555 -20.04 19.22 -7.25
C THR A 555 -18.94 19.24 -8.30
N HIS A 556 -19.32 19.27 -9.57
CA HIS A 556 -18.37 19.57 -10.66
C HIS A 556 -18.09 21.07 -10.62
N GLU A 557 -16.86 21.48 -10.48
CA GLU A 557 -16.40 22.86 -10.69
C GLU A 557 -15.89 23.05 -12.10
#